data_6835bd77b05950151449a1ab63e77d14
#
_entry.id   6835bd77b05950151449a1ab63e77d14
#
_cell.length_a   1.000
_cell.length_b   1.000
_cell.length_c   1.000
_cell.angle_alpha   90.00
_cell.angle_beta   90.00
_cell.angle_gamma   90.00
#
_symmetry.space_group_name_H-M   'P 1'
#
loop_
_entity.id
_entity.type
_entity.pdbx_description
1 polymer ?
#
loop_
_entity_poly.entity_id
_entity_poly.type
_entity_poly.pdbx_seq_one_letter_code
_entity_poly.pdbx_strand_id
1 'polypeptide(L)'
;MSYIPQHIPVLLDEVVNALSINNHEYYIDATFGLGGYTKAILNKKDCKVIAFDRDPEAKIFAEKIKIDFKDRFFFKNAKFSQLVSLLDDFKIKKVAGVVFDLGVSSPQFDQKHRGFSLKLNGPLDMRMSKDCLLYTSPSPRD
;
A
#
# COMPACT_ATOMS: atom_id res chain seq x y z
N MET A 1 9.33 2.15 -24.72
CA MET A 1 8.64 1.37 -23.67
C MET A 1 9.49 1.49 -22.41
N SER A 2 9.06 2.25 -21.45
CA SER A 2 9.74 2.31 -20.16
C SER A 2 9.48 1.01 -19.40
N TYR A 3 10.52 0.24 -19.19
CA TYR A 3 10.51 -0.96 -18.36
C TYR A 3 10.25 -0.52 -16.92
N ILE A 4 9.00 -0.64 -16.47
CA ILE A 4 8.71 -0.50 -15.04
C ILE A 4 9.11 -1.84 -14.44
N PRO A 5 10.13 -1.90 -13.58
CA PRO A 5 10.47 -3.14 -12.90
C PRO A 5 9.24 -3.63 -12.16
N GLN A 6 8.76 -4.83 -12.46
CA GLN A 6 7.72 -5.48 -11.68
C GLN A 6 8.32 -5.75 -10.29
N HIS A 7 8.04 -4.88 -9.34
CA HIS A 7 8.35 -5.15 -7.95
C HIS A 7 7.43 -6.27 -7.48
N ILE A 8 7.99 -7.47 -7.32
CA ILE A 8 7.27 -8.59 -6.72
C ILE A 8 7.44 -8.46 -5.21
N PRO A 9 6.35 -8.36 -4.44
CA PRO A 9 6.43 -8.32 -2.99
C PRO A 9 7.14 -9.56 -2.43
N VAL A 10 7.82 -9.37 -1.31
CA VAL A 10 8.47 -10.47 -0.58
C VAL A 10 7.41 -11.47 -0.12
N LEU A 11 7.67 -12.76 -0.31
CA LEU A 11 6.79 -13.86 0.13
C LEU A 11 5.34 -13.77 -0.42
N LEU A 12 5.16 -13.23 -1.63
CA LEU A 12 3.83 -12.99 -2.20
C LEU A 12 2.96 -14.25 -2.21
N ASP A 13 3.51 -15.36 -2.71
CA ASP A 13 2.77 -16.62 -2.84
C ASP A 13 2.44 -17.22 -1.47
N GLU A 14 3.36 -17.17 -0.54
CA GLU A 14 3.19 -17.65 0.83
C GLU A 14 2.09 -16.87 1.56
N VAL A 15 2.09 -15.54 1.46
CA VAL A 15 1.07 -14.68 2.07
C VAL A 15 -0.30 -14.94 1.45
N VAL A 16 -0.40 -15.01 0.13
CA VAL A 16 -1.66 -15.27 -0.58
C VAL A 16 -2.22 -16.66 -0.23
N ASN A 17 -1.35 -17.67 -0.10
CA ASN A 17 -1.74 -19.00 0.32
C ASN A 17 -2.21 -19.03 1.79
N ALA A 18 -1.49 -18.34 2.68
CA ALA A 18 -1.86 -18.25 4.10
C ALA A 18 -3.22 -17.55 4.33
N LEU A 19 -3.58 -16.58 3.48
CA LEU A 19 -4.88 -15.91 3.53
C LEU A 19 -6.06 -16.83 3.24
N SER A 20 -5.83 -17.99 2.61
CA SER A 20 -6.89 -18.97 2.26
C SER A 20 -8.09 -18.29 1.58
N ILE A 21 -7.82 -17.59 0.48
CA ILE A 21 -8.78 -16.70 -0.18
C ILE A 21 -10.03 -17.45 -0.64
N ASN A 22 -11.21 -16.93 -0.30
CA ASN A 22 -12.53 -17.44 -0.67
C ASN A 22 -13.28 -16.44 -1.55
N ASN A 23 -14.23 -16.97 -2.35
CA ASN A 23 -15.11 -16.14 -3.14
C ASN A 23 -16.03 -15.30 -2.25
N HIS A 24 -16.38 -14.12 -2.74
CA HIS A 24 -17.34 -13.18 -2.13
C HIS A 24 -16.94 -12.62 -0.75
N GLU A 25 -15.72 -12.90 -0.29
CA GLU A 25 -15.19 -12.36 0.95
C GLU A 25 -14.43 -11.04 0.72
N TYR A 26 -14.29 -10.26 1.80
CA TYR A 26 -13.49 -9.04 1.82
C TYR A 26 -12.11 -9.29 2.42
N TYR A 27 -11.10 -8.77 1.74
CA TYR A 27 -9.71 -8.76 2.21
C TYR A 27 -9.19 -7.34 2.29
N ILE A 28 -8.23 -7.10 3.15
CA ILE A 28 -7.62 -5.80 3.32
C ILE A 28 -6.15 -5.88 2.98
N ASP A 29 -5.69 -4.94 2.16
CA ASP A 29 -4.28 -4.64 1.94
C ASP A 29 -3.98 -3.31 2.64
N ALA A 30 -3.40 -3.38 3.84
CA ALA A 30 -3.19 -2.21 4.69
C ALA A 30 -1.93 -1.39 4.32
N THR A 31 -1.12 -1.92 3.40
CA THR A 31 0.13 -1.34 2.91
C THR A 31 0.23 -1.53 1.41
N PHE A 32 -0.66 -0.88 0.67
CA PHE A 32 -0.88 -1.13 -0.75
C PHE A 32 0.38 -0.99 -1.63
N GLY A 33 1.19 0.08 -1.44
CA GLY A 33 2.40 0.34 -2.22
C GLY A 33 2.13 0.40 -3.73
N LEU A 34 2.61 -0.60 -4.45
CA LEU A 34 2.39 -0.78 -5.90
C LEU A 34 1.23 -1.74 -6.22
N GLY A 35 0.57 -2.28 -5.20
CA GLY A 35 -0.60 -3.15 -5.34
C GLY A 35 -0.29 -4.61 -5.69
N GLY A 36 0.91 -5.09 -5.39
CA GLY A 36 1.31 -6.47 -5.67
C GLY A 36 0.42 -7.50 -4.96
N TYR A 37 0.24 -7.37 -3.65
CA TYR A 37 -0.67 -8.24 -2.87
C TYR A 37 -2.11 -8.10 -3.32
N THR A 38 -2.59 -6.87 -3.50
CA THR A 38 -3.95 -6.58 -3.99
C THR A 38 -4.24 -7.31 -5.30
N LYS A 39 -3.35 -7.22 -6.29
CA LYS A 39 -3.51 -7.93 -7.57
C LYS A 39 -3.54 -9.44 -7.40
N ALA A 40 -2.62 -9.99 -6.61
CA ALA A 40 -2.53 -11.42 -6.39
C ALA A 40 -3.80 -11.97 -5.71
N ILE A 41 -4.35 -11.25 -4.73
CA ILE A 41 -5.60 -11.62 -4.06
C ILE A 41 -6.78 -11.59 -5.04
N LEU A 42 -6.94 -10.50 -5.79
CA LEU A 42 -8.04 -10.31 -6.74
C LEU A 42 -8.02 -11.31 -7.91
N ASN A 43 -6.83 -11.76 -8.33
CA ASN A 43 -6.67 -12.77 -9.36
C ASN A 43 -6.92 -14.20 -8.86
N LYS A 44 -6.79 -14.44 -7.55
CA LYS A 44 -6.92 -15.79 -6.99
C LYS A 44 -8.35 -16.30 -6.99
N LYS A 45 -9.32 -15.43 -6.65
CA LYS A 45 -10.75 -15.74 -6.48
C LYS A 45 -11.62 -14.53 -6.78
N ASP A 46 -12.93 -14.76 -6.91
CA ASP A 46 -13.92 -13.68 -6.99
C ASP A 46 -14.21 -13.08 -5.62
N CYS A 47 -13.22 -12.37 -5.10
CA CYS A 47 -13.25 -11.67 -3.82
C CYS A 47 -13.16 -10.16 -4.01
N LYS A 48 -13.29 -9.41 -2.92
CA LYS A 48 -13.13 -7.96 -2.89
C LYS A 48 -11.94 -7.55 -2.04
N VAL A 49 -11.21 -6.52 -2.48
CA VAL A 49 -10.08 -5.97 -1.74
C VAL A 49 -10.29 -4.49 -1.45
N ILE A 50 -10.08 -4.12 -0.20
CA ILE A 50 -9.99 -2.74 0.24
C ILE A 50 -8.53 -2.48 0.58
N ALA A 51 -7.91 -1.58 -0.15
CA ALA A 51 -6.51 -1.24 0.02
C ALA A 51 -6.33 0.14 0.62
N PHE A 52 -5.33 0.25 1.47
CA PHE A 52 -4.94 1.51 2.11
C PHE A 52 -3.47 1.78 1.88
N ASP A 53 -3.16 3.06 1.68
CA ASP A 53 -1.80 3.54 1.76
C ASP A 53 -1.79 4.99 2.25
N ARG A 54 -0.83 5.30 3.11
CA ARG A 54 -0.62 6.67 3.59
C ARG A 54 0.13 7.54 2.57
N ASP A 55 0.82 6.92 1.61
CA ASP A 55 1.51 7.63 0.54
C ASP A 55 0.53 8.03 -0.56
N PRO A 56 0.36 9.33 -0.83
CA PRO A 56 -0.57 9.78 -1.88
C PRO A 56 -0.17 9.31 -3.28
N GLU A 57 1.09 9.00 -3.53
CA GLU A 57 1.57 8.51 -4.83
C GLU A 57 1.05 7.09 -5.14
N ALA A 58 0.68 6.32 -4.13
CA ALA A 58 0.06 5.01 -4.29
C ALA A 58 -1.25 5.06 -5.09
N LYS A 59 -1.95 6.20 -5.08
CA LYS A 59 -3.19 6.41 -5.83
C LYS A 59 -3.04 6.16 -7.32
N ILE A 60 -1.89 6.52 -7.90
CA ILE A 60 -1.62 6.34 -9.34
C ILE A 60 -1.67 4.85 -9.72
N PHE A 61 -1.12 3.98 -8.86
CA PHE A 61 -1.13 2.53 -9.05
C PHE A 61 -2.52 1.94 -8.78
N ALA A 62 -3.23 2.48 -7.79
CA ALA A 62 -4.58 2.06 -7.47
C ALA A 62 -5.56 2.33 -8.64
N GLU A 63 -5.45 3.45 -9.32
CA GLU A 63 -6.28 3.77 -10.49
C GLU A 63 -6.09 2.75 -11.61
N LYS A 64 -4.86 2.27 -11.84
CA LYS A 64 -4.59 1.22 -12.83
C LYS A 64 -5.28 -0.10 -12.46
N ILE A 65 -5.19 -0.51 -11.20
CA ILE A 65 -5.84 -1.74 -10.71
C ILE A 65 -7.38 -1.60 -10.77
N LYS A 66 -7.90 -0.40 -10.51
CA LYS A 66 -9.33 -0.13 -10.56
C LYS A 66 -9.92 -0.36 -11.95
N ILE A 67 -9.17 -0.10 -13.03
CA ILE A 67 -9.61 -0.36 -14.41
C ILE A 67 -9.89 -1.85 -14.60
N ASP A 68 -9.02 -2.72 -14.10
CA ASP A 68 -9.12 -4.17 -14.32
C ASP A 68 -10.17 -4.83 -13.41
N PHE A 69 -10.28 -4.39 -12.15
CA PHE A 69 -11.09 -5.06 -11.13
C PHE A 69 -12.36 -4.32 -10.71
N LYS A 70 -12.56 -3.09 -11.20
CA LYS A 70 -13.80 -2.29 -11.07
C LYS A 70 -14.38 -2.27 -9.65
N ASP A 71 -15.54 -2.88 -9.46
CA ASP A 71 -16.31 -2.93 -8.21
C ASP A 71 -15.78 -3.92 -7.17
N ARG A 72 -14.75 -4.71 -7.53
CA ARG A 72 -14.07 -5.61 -6.59
C ARG A 72 -12.89 -4.96 -5.87
N PHE A 73 -12.45 -3.77 -6.31
CA PHE A 73 -11.32 -3.07 -5.73
C PHE A 73 -11.70 -1.66 -5.25
N PHE A 74 -11.33 -1.38 -4.00
CA PHE A 74 -11.51 -0.08 -3.36
C PHE A 74 -10.17 0.38 -2.78
N PHE A 75 -9.84 1.65 -3.00
CA PHE A 75 -8.61 2.26 -2.49
C PHE A 75 -8.93 3.51 -1.68
N LYS A 76 -8.24 3.67 -0.56
CA LYS A 76 -8.30 4.87 0.26
C LYS A 76 -6.89 5.32 0.63
N ASN A 77 -6.57 6.60 0.36
CA ASN A 77 -5.35 7.19 0.88
C ASN A 77 -5.56 7.50 2.38
N ALA A 78 -5.06 6.61 3.23
CA ALA A 78 -5.25 6.66 4.67
C ALA A 78 -4.17 5.85 5.40
N LYS A 79 -4.00 6.14 6.70
CA LYS A 79 -3.15 5.32 7.58
C LYS A 79 -3.92 4.07 8.02
N PHE A 80 -3.22 2.95 8.18
CA PHE A 80 -3.86 1.72 8.68
C PHE A 80 -4.42 1.86 10.11
N SER A 81 -3.96 2.83 10.90
CA SER A 81 -4.56 3.16 12.19
C SER A 81 -6.02 3.64 12.09
N GLN A 82 -6.45 4.07 10.91
CA GLN A 82 -7.82 4.50 10.62
C GLN A 82 -8.71 3.36 10.08
N LEU A 83 -8.18 2.14 10.03
CA LEU A 83 -8.82 0.99 9.42
C LEU A 83 -10.25 0.76 9.90
N VAL A 84 -10.45 0.77 11.22
CA VAL A 84 -11.77 0.47 11.82
C VAL A 84 -12.81 1.49 11.36
N SER A 85 -12.51 2.79 11.49
CA SER A 85 -13.44 3.85 11.06
C SER A 85 -13.74 3.81 9.56
N LEU A 86 -12.75 3.45 8.74
CA LEU A 86 -12.95 3.34 7.30
C LEU A 86 -13.80 2.13 6.91
N LEU A 87 -13.70 1.01 7.63
CA LEU A 87 -14.58 -0.14 7.42
C LEU A 87 -16.03 0.18 7.79
N ASP A 88 -16.25 0.99 8.81
CA ASP A 88 -17.58 1.48 9.17
C ASP A 88 -18.16 2.36 8.05
N ASP A 89 -17.36 3.22 7.44
CA ASP A 89 -17.78 4.04 6.28
C ASP A 89 -18.19 3.16 5.09
N PHE A 90 -17.50 2.07 4.85
CA PHE A 90 -17.84 1.07 3.83
C PHE A 90 -18.99 0.14 4.24
N LYS A 91 -19.49 0.24 5.47
CA LYS A 91 -20.50 -0.66 6.07
C LYS A 91 -20.09 -2.14 6.06
N ILE A 92 -18.79 -2.39 6.20
CA ILE A 92 -18.21 -3.73 6.22
C ILE A 92 -17.99 -4.15 7.67
N LYS A 93 -18.73 -5.16 8.10
CA LYS A 93 -18.67 -5.66 9.48
C LYS A 93 -17.67 -6.79 9.69
N LYS A 94 -17.23 -7.45 8.60
CA LYS A 94 -16.36 -8.61 8.66
C LYS A 94 -15.43 -8.64 7.46
N VAL A 95 -14.16 -8.94 7.70
CA VAL A 95 -13.15 -9.22 6.69
C VAL A 95 -12.56 -10.61 6.93
N ALA A 96 -12.19 -11.30 5.85
CA ALA A 96 -11.66 -12.66 5.93
C ALA A 96 -10.14 -12.66 6.18
N GLY A 97 -9.46 -11.58 5.83
CA GLY A 97 -8.03 -11.47 6.07
C GLY A 97 -7.48 -10.06 5.86
N VAL A 98 -6.33 -9.82 6.46
CA VAL A 98 -5.61 -8.53 6.37
C VAL A 98 -4.15 -8.80 6.06
N VAL A 99 -3.59 -8.05 5.12
CA VAL A 99 -2.16 -8.07 4.80
C VAL A 99 -1.50 -6.78 5.27
N PHE A 100 -0.36 -6.92 5.91
CA PHE A 100 0.57 -5.85 6.24
C PHE A 100 1.95 -6.19 5.70
N ASP A 101 2.48 -5.33 4.85
CA ASP A 101 3.87 -5.38 4.37
C ASP A 101 4.57 -4.09 4.79
N LEU A 102 5.13 -4.09 6.00
CA LEU A 102 5.72 -2.91 6.61
C LEU A 102 7.10 -2.65 6.01
N GLY A 103 7.27 -1.45 5.48
CA GLY A 103 8.53 -1.04 4.88
C GLY A 103 8.35 0.18 3.98
N VAL A 104 9.23 0.29 2.99
CA VAL A 104 9.22 1.34 1.97
C VAL A 104 9.04 0.74 0.59
N SER A 105 8.37 1.45 -0.29
CA SER A 105 8.16 1.01 -1.68
C SER A 105 9.31 1.43 -2.59
N SER A 106 9.50 0.71 -3.70
CA SER A 106 10.54 1.06 -4.70
C SER A 106 10.44 2.50 -5.18
N PRO A 107 9.28 3.07 -5.51
CA PRO A 107 9.19 4.48 -5.90
C PRO A 107 9.71 5.46 -4.85
N GLN A 108 9.59 5.16 -3.56
CA GLN A 108 10.13 5.99 -2.50
C GLN A 108 11.66 5.99 -2.50
N PHE A 109 12.30 4.87 -2.83
CA PHE A 109 13.75 4.80 -2.98
C PHE A 109 14.26 5.44 -4.27
N ASP A 110 13.54 5.26 -5.37
CA ASP A 110 13.98 5.68 -6.69
C ASP A 110 13.86 7.21 -6.90
N GLN A 111 12.99 7.85 -6.14
CA GLN A 111 12.76 9.28 -6.22
C GLN A 111 13.64 10.03 -5.22
N LYS A 112 14.75 10.62 -5.70
CA LYS A 112 15.72 11.33 -4.85
C LYS A 112 15.10 12.40 -3.94
N HIS A 113 14.05 13.10 -4.41
CA HIS A 113 13.39 14.15 -3.62
C HIS A 113 12.60 13.63 -2.43
N ARG A 114 12.33 12.32 -2.36
CA ARG A 114 11.64 11.67 -1.24
C ARG A 114 12.57 11.42 -0.05
N GLY A 115 13.87 11.39 -0.24
CA GLY A 115 14.87 11.27 0.82
C GLY A 115 15.02 9.89 1.45
N PHE A 116 14.53 8.82 0.80
CA PHE A 116 14.65 7.44 1.30
C PHE A 116 15.95 6.74 0.89
N SER A 117 16.61 7.19 -0.17
CA SER A 117 17.76 6.51 -0.74
C SER A 117 19.07 6.95 -0.09
N LEU A 118 19.88 5.99 0.31
CA LEU A 118 21.28 6.25 0.72
C LEU A 118 22.22 6.44 -0.47
N LYS A 119 21.80 6.07 -1.67
CA LYS A 119 22.60 6.16 -2.91
C LYS A 119 22.36 7.43 -3.70
N LEU A 120 21.17 8.01 -3.57
CA LEU A 120 20.77 9.20 -4.31
C LEU A 120 20.88 10.42 -3.41
N ASN A 121 21.51 11.48 -3.93
CA ASN A 121 21.57 12.75 -3.21
C ASN A 121 20.21 13.45 -3.25
N GLY A 122 19.66 13.77 -2.08
CA GLY A 122 18.34 14.39 -1.93
C GLY A 122 18.14 14.98 -0.54
N PRO A 123 17.00 15.63 -0.29
CA PRO A 123 16.68 16.19 1.03
C PRO A 123 16.56 15.10 2.10
N LEU A 124 16.86 15.43 3.34
CA LEU A 124 16.65 14.56 4.50
C LEU A 124 15.16 14.58 4.90
N ASP A 125 14.31 13.92 4.13
CA ASP A 125 12.85 13.93 4.32
C ASP A 125 12.34 12.58 4.84
N MET A 126 12.29 11.56 4.02
CA MET A 126 11.77 10.21 4.33
C MET A 126 10.29 10.17 4.79
N ARG A 127 9.51 11.21 4.54
CA ARG A 127 8.07 11.17 4.85
C ARG A 127 7.30 10.38 3.80
N MET A 128 6.51 9.42 4.23
CA MET A 128 5.56 8.72 3.35
C MET A 128 4.33 9.57 3.10
N SER A 129 3.83 10.26 4.12
CA SER A 129 2.73 11.22 4.03
C SER A 129 3.26 12.63 4.11
N LYS A 130 2.80 13.51 3.22
CA LYS A 130 3.18 14.93 3.22
C LYS A 130 2.68 15.68 4.47
N ASP A 131 1.67 15.15 5.14
CA ASP A 131 1.11 15.72 6.37
C ASP A 131 1.92 15.35 7.63
N CYS A 132 2.90 14.45 7.51
CA CYS A 132 3.82 14.17 8.62
C CYS A 132 4.73 15.35 8.88
N LEU A 133 5.03 15.59 10.17
CA LEU A 133 6.04 16.57 10.57
C LEU A 133 7.43 16.12 10.08
N LEU A 134 8.17 17.07 9.53
CA LEU A 134 9.58 16.89 9.22
C LEU A 134 10.40 17.35 10.43
N TYR A 135 11.12 16.43 11.04
CA TYR A 135 12.01 16.75 12.15
C TYR A 135 13.33 17.31 11.61
N THR A 136 13.50 18.62 11.72
CA THR A 136 14.75 19.31 11.38
C THR A 136 15.40 19.96 12.61
N SER A 137 14.85 19.72 13.80
CA SER A 137 15.43 20.26 15.02
C SER A 137 16.82 19.64 15.28
N PRO A 138 17.81 20.45 15.68
CA PRO A 138 19.07 19.94 16.13
C PRO A 138 18.87 19.01 17.33
N SER A 139 19.74 18.01 17.46
CA SER A 139 19.74 17.13 18.61
C SER A 139 19.94 17.95 19.90
N PRO A 140 19.32 17.59 21.02
CA PRO A 140 19.58 18.23 22.30
C PRO A 140 21.04 18.17 22.77
N ARG A 141 21.90 17.48 22.02
CA ARG A 141 23.36 17.36 22.27
C ARG A 141 24.22 18.28 21.40
N ASP A 142 23.59 18.97 20.46
CA ASP A 142 24.24 19.99 19.64
C ASP A 142 24.05 21.41 20.32
#